data_0cc80a06d2eba9b570e94c4d74a7bc28
#
_entry.id   0cc80a06d2eba9b570e94c4d74a7bc28
#
_cell.length_a   1.000
_cell.length_b   1.000
_cell.length_c   1.000
_cell.angle_alpha   90.00
_cell.angle_beta   90.00
_cell.angle_gamma   90.00
#
_symmetry.space_group_name_H-M   'P 1'
#
loop_
_entity.id
_entity.type
_entity.pdbx_description
1 polymer ?
#
loop_
_entity_poly.entity_id
_entity_poly.type
_entity_poly.pdbx_seq_one_letter_code
_entity_poly.pdbx_strand_id
1 'polypeptide(L)'
;MKNFTIGFIISSLIYLILTAILGLIFLISSTFNYGLMVATVHALLLGFATMLVFGVNYHIIPMFSGRSFYSQGLAYVHLTMANLGIVGMILPLPFSNYPGNISLSVKLSSILFAVSIFVFIYNMMRTFVSPPSKEPIPNPFGEGDKAADKMAIRFTAISMVYLMIGCPLGVFFLLRPDYIPYLRPVHVHINLIGFITIMIFGVSYHMFPRFTGRPLYNVQMASIQFWLANVGLIGMVLSWWLFERGGAAQKTSLLSFASIEIVAVALYIYNCWKTLSSGK
;
A
#
# COMPACT_ATOMS: atom_id res chain seq x y z
N MET A 1 4.71 14.61 16.30
CA MET A 1 4.39 14.33 14.87
C MET A 1 4.39 15.62 14.09
N LYS A 2 4.82 15.61 12.81
CA LYS A 2 4.78 16.80 11.95
C LYS A 2 3.36 17.06 11.45
N ASN A 3 3.00 18.34 11.20
CA ASN A 3 1.63 18.71 10.84
C ASN A 3 1.11 18.03 9.56
N PHE A 4 1.94 17.83 8.54
CA PHE A 4 1.53 17.12 7.33
C PHE A 4 1.20 15.63 7.60
N THR A 5 1.93 14.97 8.53
CA THR A 5 1.61 13.60 8.97
C THR A 5 0.21 13.54 9.58
N ILE A 6 -0.11 14.48 10.46
CA ILE A 6 -1.45 14.63 11.04
C ILE A 6 -2.48 14.89 9.93
N GLY A 7 -2.16 15.74 8.95
CA GLY A 7 -3.01 16.01 7.80
C GLY A 7 -3.38 14.76 7.00
N PHE A 8 -2.41 13.87 6.72
CA PHE A 8 -2.68 12.57 6.07
C PHE A 8 -3.59 11.67 6.91
N ILE A 9 -3.35 11.59 8.22
CA ILE A 9 -4.16 10.76 9.13
C ILE A 9 -5.59 11.30 9.21
N ILE A 10 -5.78 12.62 9.38
CA ILE A 10 -7.11 13.22 9.41
C ILE A 10 -7.84 13.01 8.08
N SER A 11 -7.17 13.25 6.94
CA SER A 11 -7.74 12.98 5.62
C SER A 11 -8.18 11.51 5.49
N SER A 12 -7.38 10.56 5.97
CA SER A 12 -7.73 9.14 5.92
C SER A 12 -9.01 8.84 6.71
N LEU A 13 -9.16 9.40 7.90
CA LEU A 13 -10.37 9.21 8.72
C LEU A 13 -11.62 9.84 8.07
N ILE A 14 -11.48 11.00 7.43
CA ILE A 14 -12.57 11.61 6.65
C ILE A 14 -12.98 10.69 5.49
N TYR A 15 -12.02 10.11 4.76
CA TYR A 15 -12.33 9.17 3.69
C TYR A 15 -12.95 7.86 4.20
N LEU A 16 -12.64 7.42 5.41
CA LEU A 16 -13.32 6.27 6.02
C LEU A 16 -14.80 6.55 6.21
N ILE A 17 -15.17 7.73 6.72
CA ILE A 17 -16.55 8.16 6.85
C ILE A 17 -17.22 8.27 5.47
N LEU A 18 -16.53 8.88 4.50
CA LEU A 18 -17.03 8.96 3.13
C LEU A 18 -17.27 7.58 2.52
N THR A 19 -16.38 6.63 2.75
CA THR A 19 -16.54 5.24 2.32
C THR A 19 -17.81 4.61 2.90
N ALA A 20 -18.08 4.81 4.19
CA ALA A 20 -19.28 4.29 4.84
C ALA A 20 -20.56 4.90 4.23
N ILE A 21 -20.54 6.21 3.95
CA ILE A 21 -21.67 6.90 3.31
C ILE A 21 -21.90 6.36 1.89
N LEU A 22 -20.85 6.29 1.07
CA LEU A 22 -20.95 5.76 -0.30
C LEU A 22 -21.40 4.29 -0.32
N GLY A 23 -20.90 3.48 0.61
CA GLY A 23 -21.32 2.09 0.78
C GLY A 23 -22.80 1.97 1.17
N LEU A 24 -23.29 2.82 2.07
CA LEU A 24 -24.70 2.85 2.43
C LEU A 24 -25.57 3.26 1.22
N ILE A 25 -25.18 4.30 0.48
CA ILE A 25 -25.86 4.72 -0.76
C ILE A 25 -25.89 3.56 -1.77
N PHE A 26 -24.79 2.83 -1.93
CA PHE A 26 -24.71 1.68 -2.81
C PHE A 26 -25.69 0.56 -2.39
N LEU A 27 -25.81 0.27 -1.08
CA LEU A 27 -26.71 -0.75 -0.56
C LEU A 27 -28.19 -0.41 -0.69
N ILE A 28 -28.57 0.87 -0.56
CA ILE A 28 -29.97 1.29 -0.69
C ILE A 28 -30.36 1.64 -2.15
N SER A 29 -29.40 1.66 -3.08
CA SER A 29 -29.66 1.91 -4.48
C SER A 29 -30.46 0.76 -5.10
N SER A 30 -31.59 1.06 -5.73
CA SER A 30 -32.42 0.05 -6.41
C SER A 30 -31.80 -0.50 -7.71
N THR A 31 -30.79 0.19 -8.23
CA THR A 31 -30.07 -0.20 -9.45
C THR A 31 -28.59 -0.34 -9.19
N PHE A 32 -27.97 -1.37 -9.78
CA PHE A 32 -26.51 -1.56 -9.68
C PHE A 32 -25.78 -0.42 -10.40
N ASN A 33 -25.00 0.35 -9.66
CA ASN A 33 -24.15 1.41 -10.19
C ASN A 33 -22.67 1.03 -10.04
N TYR A 34 -22.05 0.65 -11.15
CA TYR A 34 -20.64 0.23 -11.16
C TYR A 34 -19.68 1.37 -10.80
N GLY A 35 -19.98 2.60 -11.25
CA GLY A 35 -19.20 3.79 -10.88
C GLY A 35 -19.23 4.07 -9.38
N LEU A 36 -20.40 3.94 -8.74
CA LEU A 36 -20.54 4.08 -7.28
C LEU A 36 -19.79 2.99 -6.53
N MET A 37 -19.85 1.73 -7.00
CA MET A 37 -19.06 0.64 -6.41
C MET A 37 -17.55 0.95 -6.49
N VAL A 38 -17.06 1.37 -7.65
CA VAL A 38 -15.65 1.72 -7.84
C VAL A 38 -15.26 2.92 -7.00
N ALA A 39 -16.10 3.94 -6.90
CA ALA A 39 -15.87 5.09 -6.03
C ALA A 39 -15.74 4.68 -4.55
N THR A 40 -16.64 3.82 -4.07
CA THR A 40 -16.62 3.30 -2.69
C THR A 40 -15.32 2.53 -2.39
N VAL A 41 -14.92 1.62 -3.29
CA VAL A 41 -13.68 0.84 -3.13
C VAL A 41 -12.45 1.75 -3.15
N HIS A 42 -12.41 2.76 -4.04
CA HIS A 42 -11.27 3.69 -4.09
C HIS A 42 -11.27 4.68 -2.90
N ALA A 43 -12.42 5.08 -2.37
CA ALA A 43 -12.49 5.83 -1.13
C ALA A 43 -11.89 5.05 0.04
N LEU A 44 -12.18 3.74 0.12
CA LEU A 44 -11.61 2.86 1.14
C LEU A 44 -10.10 2.65 0.94
N LEU A 45 -9.69 2.29 -0.27
CA LEU A 45 -8.30 1.87 -0.50
C LEU A 45 -7.34 3.05 -0.68
N LEU A 46 -7.69 4.06 -1.49
CA LEU A 46 -6.84 5.23 -1.70
C LEU A 46 -7.07 6.29 -0.64
N GLY A 47 -8.35 6.58 -0.34
CA GLY A 47 -8.71 7.62 0.61
C GLY A 47 -8.36 7.23 2.05
N PHE A 48 -8.80 6.07 2.54
CA PHE A 48 -8.51 5.66 3.91
C PHE A 48 -7.16 4.94 4.01
N ALA A 49 -7.02 3.75 3.43
CA ALA A 49 -5.87 2.90 3.71
C ALA A 49 -4.55 3.51 3.21
N THR A 50 -4.50 3.99 1.96
CA THR A 50 -3.27 4.54 1.38
C THR A 50 -2.87 5.87 2.03
N MET A 51 -3.81 6.79 2.30
CA MET A 51 -3.51 8.05 2.98
C MET A 51 -3.00 7.79 4.41
N LEU A 52 -3.59 6.82 5.13
CA LEU A 52 -3.08 6.40 6.44
C LEU A 52 -1.65 5.87 6.35
N VAL A 53 -1.39 4.98 5.38
CA VAL A 53 -0.05 4.44 5.10
C VAL A 53 0.94 5.57 4.80
N PHE A 54 0.60 6.55 3.98
CA PHE A 54 1.47 7.69 3.70
C PHE A 54 1.80 8.48 4.96
N GLY A 55 0.79 8.82 5.77
CA GLY A 55 0.97 9.55 7.02
C GLY A 55 1.89 8.80 7.99
N VAL A 56 1.64 7.51 8.18
CA VAL A 56 2.46 6.64 9.04
C VAL A 56 3.90 6.54 8.53
N ASN A 57 4.10 6.34 7.21
CA ASN A 57 5.45 6.22 6.65
C ASN A 57 6.25 7.52 6.72
N TYR A 58 5.63 8.67 6.55
CA TYR A 58 6.28 9.97 6.77
C TYR A 58 6.82 10.15 8.20
N HIS A 59 6.23 9.46 9.16
CA HIS A 59 6.70 9.46 10.54
C HIS A 59 7.74 8.36 10.80
N ILE A 60 7.46 7.13 10.36
CA ILE A 60 8.22 5.94 10.75
C ILE A 60 9.49 5.76 9.92
N ILE A 61 9.50 6.06 8.61
CA ILE A 61 10.67 5.84 7.75
C ILE A 61 11.92 6.58 8.24
N PRO A 62 11.86 7.88 8.61
CA PRO A 62 13.03 8.53 9.22
C PRO A 62 13.51 7.83 10.49
N MET A 63 12.57 7.27 11.29
CA MET A 63 12.90 6.59 12.55
C MET A 63 13.67 5.30 12.30
N PHE A 64 13.17 4.37 11.48
CA PHE A 64 13.87 3.09 11.29
C PHE A 64 15.06 3.18 10.34
N SER A 65 15.12 4.19 9.47
CA SER A 65 16.31 4.43 8.65
C SER A 65 17.42 5.17 9.39
N GLY A 66 17.12 5.81 10.53
CA GLY A 66 18.05 6.66 11.26
C GLY A 66 18.47 7.90 10.46
N ARG A 67 17.66 8.35 9.50
CA ARG A 67 18.00 9.42 8.57
C ARG A 67 17.15 10.67 8.78
N SER A 68 17.72 11.82 8.44
CA SER A 68 16.99 13.08 8.43
C SER A 68 15.94 13.09 7.34
N PHE A 69 14.73 13.57 7.68
CA PHE A 69 13.63 13.70 6.72
C PHE A 69 13.99 14.71 5.62
N TYR A 70 13.88 14.31 4.34
CA TYR A 70 14.40 15.09 3.21
C TYR A 70 13.66 16.43 3.03
N SER A 71 12.35 16.43 2.79
CA SER A 71 11.62 17.67 2.48
C SER A 71 10.20 17.71 3.04
N GLN A 72 9.95 18.68 3.94
CA GLN A 72 8.59 18.95 4.44
C GLN A 72 7.71 19.59 3.36
N GLY A 73 8.28 20.45 2.50
CA GLY A 73 7.56 21.10 1.40
C GLY A 73 6.99 20.06 0.43
N LEU A 74 7.79 19.06 0.03
CA LEU A 74 7.29 17.95 -0.81
C LEU A 74 6.20 17.13 -0.13
N ALA A 75 6.24 16.97 1.21
CA ALA A 75 5.18 16.27 1.93
C ALA A 75 3.85 17.04 1.90
N TYR A 76 3.88 18.38 2.01
CA TYR A 76 2.68 19.20 1.84
C TYR A 76 2.15 19.19 0.40
N VAL A 77 3.04 19.28 -0.60
CA VAL A 77 2.68 19.15 -2.02
C VAL A 77 1.99 17.80 -2.25
N HIS A 78 2.57 16.71 -1.75
CA HIS A 78 1.98 15.37 -1.83
C HIS A 78 0.60 15.32 -1.16
N LEU A 79 0.46 15.84 0.06
CA LEU A 79 -0.83 15.87 0.77
C LEU A 79 -1.92 16.57 -0.05
N THR A 80 -1.60 17.73 -0.62
CA THR A 80 -2.53 18.50 -1.43
C THR A 80 -2.91 17.78 -2.72
N MET A 81 -1.91 17.32 -3.48
CA MET A 81 -2.13 16.61 -4.75
C MET A 81 -2.91 15.31 -4.55
N ALA A 82 -2.59 14.53 -3.50
CA ALA A 82 -3.28 13.29 -3.19
C ALA A 82 -4.76 13.54 -2.87
N ASN A 83 -5.07 14.53 -2.01
CA ASN A 83 -6.47 14.86 -1.70
C ASN A 83 -7.24 15.36 -2.92
N LEU A 84 -6.68 16.29 -3.71
CA LEU A 84 -7.32 16.77 -4.93
C LEU A 84 -7.55 15.64 -5.94
N GLY A 85 -6.57 14.75 -6.10
CA GLY A 85 -6.68 13.60 -6.99
C GLY A 85 -7.76 12.62 -6.54
N ILE A 86 -7.81 12.27 -5.25
CA ILE A 86 -8.82 11.34 -4.70
C ILE A 86 -10.22 11.94 -4.80
N VAL A 87 -10.42 13.17 -4.35
CA VAL A 87 -11.73 13.84 -4.37
C VAL A 87 -12.25 13.98 -5.80
N GLY A 88 -11.41 14.49 -6.71
CA GLY A 88 -11.79 14.69 -8.11
C GLY A 88 -12.00 13.39 -8.90
N MET A 89 -11.50 12.26 -8.40
CA MET A 89 -11.80 10.94 -8.95
C MET A 89 -13.09 10.35 -8.35
N ILE A 90 -13.23 10.33 -7.03
CA ILE A 90 -14.29 9.61 -6.32
C ILE A 90 -15.65 10.28 -6.52
N LEU A 91 -15.74 11.60 -6.41
CA LEU A 91 -17.03 12.30 -6.44
C LEU A 91 -17.75 12.21 -7.80
N PRO A 92 -17.09 12.34 -8.97
CA PRO A 92 -17.77 12.22 -10.26
C PRO A 92 -18.05 10.78 -10.70
N LEU A 93 -17.33 9.77 -10.17
CA LEU A 93 -17.47 8.38 -10.61
C LEU A 93 -18.89 7.82 -10.52
N PRO A 94 -19.69 8.07 -9.46
CA PRO A 94 -21.07 7.58 -9.37
C PRO A 94 -21.98 8.11 -10.49
N PHE A 95 -21.65 9.26 -11.05
CA PHE A 95 -22.41 9.92 -12.11
C PHE A 95 -21.84 9.67 -13.51
N SER A 96 -20.76 8.88 -13.61
CA SER A 96 -20.12 8.55 -14.87
C SER A 96 -20.67 7.24 -15.44
N ASN A 97 -20.61 7.09 -16.77
CA ASN A 97 -20.90 5.84 -17.48
C ASN A 97 -19.72 4.86 -17.41
N TYR A 98 -19.14 4.67 -16.21
CA TYR A 98 -18.00 3.78 -16.04
C TYR A 98 -18.40 2.30 -16.27
N PRO A 99 -17.64 1.50 -17.05
CA PRO A 99 -16.34 1.79 -17.67
C PRO A 99 -16.37 2.43 -19.07
N GLY A 100 -17.51 2.88 -19.57
CA GLY A 100 -17.66 3.47 -20.90
C GLY A 100 -17.08 4.88 -21.02
N ASN A 101 -17.93 5.91 -21.10
CA ASN A 101 -17.46 7.30 -21.26
C ASN A 101 -17.14 7.93 -19.90
N ILE A 102 -15.86 7.94 -19.56
CA ILE A 102 -15.34 8.52 -18.31
C ILE A 102 -14.99 9.99 -18.52
N SER A 103 -15.49 10.86 -17.62
CA SER A 103 -15.26 12.30 -17.70
C SER A 103 -13.76 12.66 -17.67
N LEU A 104 -13.40 13.74 -18.34
CA LEU A 104 -12.03 14.26 -18.33
C LEU A 104 -11.55 14.58 -16.92
N SER A 105 -12.44 15.07 -16.06
CA SER A 105 -12.12 15.37 -14.66
C SER A 105 -11.64 14.15 -13.89
N VAL A 106 -12.30 12.99 -14.04
CA VAL A 106 -11.86 11.72 -13.41
C VAL A 106 -10.48 11.31 -13.92
N LYS A 107 -10.25 11.40 -15.25
CA LYS A 107 -8.94 11.05 -15.85
C LYS A 107 -7.82 11.94 -15.31
N LEU A 108 -8.02 13.26 -15.32
CA LEU A 108 -7.02 14.22 -14.84
C LEU A 108 -6.75 14.06 -13.33
N SER A 109 -7.78 13.84 -12.54
CA SER A 109 -7.64 13.64 -11.09
C SER A 109 -6.92 12.34 -10.75
N SER A 110 -7.16 11.27 -11.50
CA SER A 110 -6.44 10.00 -11.34
C SER A 110 -4.96 10.12 -11.72
N ILE A 111 -4.65 10.89 -12.77
CA ILE A 111 -3.26 11.21 -13.15
C ILE A 111 -2.62 12.06 -12.05
N LEU A 112 -3.31 13.08 -11.52
CA LEU A 112 -2.82 13.91 -10.42
C LEU A 112 -2.49 13.07 -9.18
N PHE A 113 -3.37 12.11 -8.81
CA PHE A 113 -3.08 11.17 -7.73
C PHE A 113 -1.86 10.29 -8.03
N ALA A 114 -1.75 9.74 -9.24
CA ALA A 114 -0.59 8.95 -9.63
C ALA A 114 0.72 9.75 -9.56
N VAL A 115 0.71 11.01 -10.02
CA VAL A 115 1.88 11.92 -9.89
C VAL A 115 2.20 12.17 -8.41
N SER A 116 1.19 12.34 -7.54
CA SER A 116 1.41 12.52 -6.11
C SER A 116 2.17 11.35 -5.46
N ILE A 117 1.93 10.12 -5.93
CA ILE A 117 2.67 8.93 -5.50
C ILE A 117 4.16 9.04 -5.84
N PHE A 118 4.51 9.52 -7.04
CA PHE A 118 5.91 9.73 -7.39
C PHE A 118 6.57 10.80 -6.51
N VAL A 119 5.84 11.86 -6.13
CA VAL A 119 6.32 12.85 -5.15
C VAL A 119 6.59 12.20 -3.79
N PHE A 120 5.69 11.33 -3.31
CA PHE A 120 5.88 10.57 -2.07
C PHE A 120 7.13 9.70 -2.15
N ILE A 121 7.23 8.87 -3.18
CA ILE A 121 8.34 7.92 -3.36
C ILE A 121 9.67 8.67 -3.49
N TYR A 122 9.73 9.74 -4.28
CA TYR A 122 10.92 10.58 -4.38
C TYR A 122 11.35 11.12 -3.01
N ASN A 123 10.41 11.68 -2.24
CA ASN A 123 10.69 12.22 -0.92
C ASN A 123 11.21 11.13 0.04
N MET A 124 10.63 9.92 -0.01
CA MET A 124 11.06 8.79 0.82
C MET A 124 12.42 8.23 0.38
N MET A 125 12.66 8.05 -0.92
CA MET A 125 13.95 7.59 -1.44
C MET A 125 15.08 8.57 -1.09
N ARG A 126 14.81 9.89 -1.20
CA ARG A 126 15.75 10.93 -0.76
C ARG A 126 15.98 10.90 0.74
N THR A 127 14.95 10.55 1.53
CA THR A 127 15.08 10.38 2.99
C THR A 127 16.01 9.19 3.31
N PHE A 128 15.92 8.07 2.62
CA PHE A 128 16.80 6.91 2.83
C PHE A 128 18.30 7.21 2.57
N VAL A 129 18.60 8.16 1.71
CA VAL A 129 20.00 8.56 1.40
C VAL A 129 20.40 9.89 2.05
N SER A 130 19.54 10.49 2.87
CA SER A 130 19.83 11.72 3.63
C SER A 130 20.92 11.49 4.68
N PRO A 131 21.58 12.53 5.17
CA PRO A 131 22.51 12.42 6.31
C PRO A 131 21.86 11.74 7.52
N PRO A 132 22.65 11.08 8.38
CA PRO A 132 22.14 10.56 9.64
C PRO A 132 21.39 11.62 10.44
N SER A 133 20.36 11.21 11.16
CA SER A 133 19.63 12.12 12.05
C SER A 133 20.56 12.66 13.12
N LYS A 134 20.45 13.96 13.41
CA LYS A 134 21.22 14.58 14.53
C LYS A 134 20.77 14.05 15.89
N GLU A 135 19.52 13.60 15.99
CA GLU A 135 18.97 12.93 17.16
C GLU A 135 18.98 11.42 16.90
N PRO A 136 19.93 10.67 17.45
CA PRO A 136 19.96 9.23 17.29
C PRO A 136 18.70 8.62 17.91
N ILE A 137 18.04 7.76 17.16
CA ILE A 137 16.89 7.01 17.66
C ILE A 137 17.42 6.01 18.69
N PRO A 138 16.91 5.99 19.92
CA PRO A 138 17.32 5.00 20.91
C PRO A 138 17.13 3.59 20.34
N ASN A 139 18.17 2.80 20.34
CA ASN A 139 18.12 1.38 19.97
C ASN A 139 18.31 0.52 21.23
N PRO A 140 17.24 0.24 21.99
CA PRO A 140 17.33 -0.48 23.25
C PRO A 140 17.74 -1.96 23.09
N PHE A 141 17.68 -2.50 21.87
CA PHE A 141 17.93 -3.93 21.58
C PHE A 141 19.24 -4.17 20.83
N GLY A 142 20.03 -3.15 20.58
CA GLY A 142 21.32 -3.28 19.90
C GLY A 142 21.21 -3.83 18.48
N GLU A 143 22.05 -4.79 18.12
CA GLU A 143 22.14 -5.34 16.75
C GLU A 143 20.88 -6.09 16.32
N GLY A 144 20.14 -6.72 17.23
CA GLY A 144 18.90 -7.42 16.93
C GLY A 144 17.81 -6.48 16.43
N ASP A 145 17.72 -5.27 16.99
CA ASP A 145 16.79 -4.24 16.52
C ASP A 145 17.22 -3.66 15.17
N LYS A 146 18.52 -3.42 14.97
CA LYS A 146 19.05 -2.98 13.67
C LYS A 146 18.76 -3.99 12.55
N ALA A 147 18.80 -5.27 12.84
CA ALA A 147 18.48 -6.31 11.86
C ALA A 147 16.99 -6.30 11.48
N ALA A 148 16.09 -6.11 12.46
CA ALA A 148 14.66 -5.93 12.24
C ALA A 148 14.38 -4.66 11.40
N ASP A 149 15.03 -3.55 11.71
CA ASP A 149 14.92 -2.30 10.94
C ASP A 149 15.38 -2.47 9.48
N LYS A 150 16.45 -3.23 9.25
CA LYS A 150 16.90 -3.56 7.90
C LYS A 150 15.85 -4.35 7.12
N MET A 151 15.15 -5.29 7.79
CA MET A 151 14.02 -6.00 7.17
C MET A 151 12.85 -5.04 6.90
N ALA A 152 12.49 -4.19 7.85
CA ALA A 152 11.45 -3.17 7.66
C ALA A 152 11.73 -2.29 6.43
N ILE A 153 12.98 -1.83 6.25
CA ILE A 153 13.39 -1.04 5.07
C ILE A 153 13.17 -1.84 3.78
N ARG A 154 13.55 -3.13 3.73
CA ARG A 154 13.40 -3.97 2.53
C ARG A 154 11.93 -4.13 2.13
N PHE A 155 11.07 -4.48 3.09
CA PHE A 155 9.63 -4.61 2.85
C PHE A 155 9.00 -3.28 2.39
N THR A 156 9.33 -2.19 3.06
CA THR A 156 8.84 -0.85 2.71
C THR A 156 9.31 -0.42 1.31
N ALA A 157 10.56 -0.64 0.96
CA ALA A 157 11.09 -0.26 -0.34
C ALA A 157 10.42 -1.05 -1.49
N ILE A 158 10.26 -2.37 -1.36
CA ILE A 158 9.61 -3.18 -2.39
C ILE A 158 8.12 -2.86 -2.52
N SER A 159 7.44 -2.55 -1.41
CA SER A 159 6.02 -2.14 -1.46
C SER A 159 5.82 -0.82 -2.22
N MET A 160 6.75 0.11 -2.12
CA MET A 160 6.76 1.33 -2.94
C MET A 160 6.93 1.03 -4.43
N VAL A 161 7.73 0.02 -4.79
CA VAL A 161 7.86 -0.43 -6.20
C VAL A 161 6.52 -0.98 -6.70
N TYR A 162 5.83 -1.79 -5.90
CA TYR A 162 4.50 -2.28 -6.27
C TYR A 162 3.47 -1.15 -6.43
N LEU A 163 3.52 -0.13 -5.57
CA LEU A 163 2.66 1.05 -5.72
C LEU A 163 2.94 1.81 -7.02
N MET A 164 4.23 1.95 -7.39
CA MET A 164 4.64 2.57 -8.67
C MET A 164 4.14 1.82 -9.91
N ILE A 165 3.88 0.53 -9.79
CA ILE A 165 3.34 -0.30 -10.89
C ILE A 165 1.80 -0.30 -10.83
N GLY A 166 1.25 -0.53 -9.65
CA GLY A 166 -0.18 -0.75 -9.45
C GLY A 166 -1.03 0.49 -9.73
N CYS A 167 -0.58 1.68 -9.30
CA CYS A 167 -1.36 2.90 -9.49
C CYS A 167 -1.42 3.35 -10.97
N PRO A 168 -0.32 3.41 -11.75
CA PRO A 168 -0.39 3.70 -13.18
C PRO A 168 -1.23 2.69 -13.97
N LEU A 169 -1.29 1.43 -13.55
CA LEU A 169 -2.18 0.44 -14.15
C LEU A 169 -3.66 0.82 -14.00
N GLY A 170 -4.04 1.41 -12.86
CA GLY A 170 -5.38 1.98 -12.66
C GLY A 170 -5.67 3.17 -13.60
N VAL A 171 -4.70 4.05 -13.81
CA VAL A 171 -4.81 5.15 -14.79
C VAL A 171 -4.94 4.60 -16.21
N PHE A 172 -4.17 3.55 -16.55
CA PHE A 172 -4.26 2.88 -17.85
C PHE A 172 -5.68 2.37 -18.14
N PHE A 173 -6.42 1.87 -17.16
CA PHE A 173 -7.81 1.43 -17.34
C PHE A 173 -8.77 2.56 -17.74
N LEU A 174 -8.48 3.81 -17.33
CA LEU A 174 -9.29 4.95 -17.73
C LEU A 174 -9.04 5.37 -19.19
N LEU A 175 -7.88 5.00 -19.74
CA LEU A 175 -7.51 5.24 -21.13
C LEU A 175 -7.89 4.07 -22.05
N ARG A 176 -7.86 2.85 -21.51
CA ARG A 176 -8.12 1.59 -22.22
C ARG A 176 -9.03 0.67 -21.39
N PRO A 177 -10.33 0.99 -21.30
CA PRO A 177 -11.29 0.22 -20.50
C PRO A 177 -11.46 -1.24 -20.97
N ASP A 178 -11.18 -1.52 -22.23
CA ASP A 178 -11.16 -2.86 -22.84
C ASP A 178 -10.21 -3.83 -22.13
N TYR A 179 -9.16 -3.35 -21.46
CA TYR A 179 -8.22 -4.19 -20.70
C TYR A 179 -8.66 -4.48 -19.26
N ILE A 180 -9.68 -3.81 -18.74
CA ILE A 180 -10.17 -4.02 -17.35
C ILE A 180 -10.47 -5.51 -17.06
N PRO A 181 -11.23 -6.25 -17.91
CA PRO A 181 -11.52 -7.65 -17.63
C PRO A 181 -10.27 -8.53 -17.48
N TYR A 182 -9.19 -8.18 -18.16
CA TYR A 182 -7.95 -8.96 -18.18
C TYR A 182 -6.98 -8.61 -17.05
N LEU A 183 -6.79 -7.32 -16.79
CA LEU A 183 -5.75 -6.82 -15.90
C LEU A 183 -6.26 -6.37 -14.52
N ARG A 184 -7.59 -6.36 -14.29
CA ARG A 184 -8.15 -6.02 -12.98
C ARG A 184 -7.60 -6.90 -11.83
N PRO A 185 -7.48 -8.23 -11.97
CA PRO A 185 -6.88 -9.05 -10.91
C PRO A 185 -5.43 -8.64 -10.63
N VAL A 186 -4.65 -8.34 -11.66
CA VAL A 186 -3.26 -7.86 -11.53
C VAL A 186 -3.21 -6.55 -10.75
N HIS A 187 -4.04 -5.56 -11.14
CA HIS A 187 -4.14 -4.27 -10.45
C HIS A 187 -4.51 -4.43 -8.97
N VAL A 188 -5.50 -5.26 -8.67
CA VAL A 188 -5.96 -5.49 -7.30
C VAL A 188 -4.85 -6.15 -6.46
N HIS A 189 -4.21 -7.20 -6.93
CA HIS A 189 -3.20 -7.92 -6.14
C HIS A 189 -1.91 -7.14 -5.96
N ILE A 190 -1.45 -6.40 -6.98
CA ILE A 190 -0.28 -5.53 -6.85
C ILE A 190 -0.53 -4.44 -5.79
N ASN A 191 -1.72 -3.83 -5.76
CA ASN A 191 -2.00 -2.78 -4.77
C ASN A 191 -2.31 -3.34 -3.37
N LEU A 192 -3.12 -4.41 -3.25
CA LEU A 192 -3.49 -4.94 -1.93
C LEU A 192 -2.37 -5.76 -1.30
N ILE A 193 -1.80 -6.72 -2.01
CA ILE A 193 -0.73 -7.57 -1.48
C ILE A 193 0.60 -6.86 -1.61
N GLY A 194 0.96 -6.42 -2.82
CA GLY A 194 2.26 -5.83 -3.10
C GLY A 194 2.51 -4.52 -2.36
N PHE A 195 1.54 -3.60 -2.36
CA PHE A 195 1.72 -2.34 -1.67
C PHE A 195 1.26 -2.42 -0.20
N ILE A 196 -0.04 -2.62 0.06
CA ILE A 196 -0.59 -2.45 1.41
C ILE A 196 -0.07 -3.53 2.35
N THR A 197 -0.23 -4.82 2.00
CA THR A 197 0.12 -5.93 2.91
C THR A 197 1.62 -6.01 3.15
N ILE A 198 2.46 -5.94 2.10
CA ILE A 198 3.92 -5.96 2.24
C ILE A 198 4.43 -4.75 3.03
N MET A 199 3.81 -3.57 2.86
CA MET A 199 4.11 -2.38 3.68
C MET A 199 3.80 -2.62 5.16
N ILE A 200 2.63 -3.20 5.46
CA ILE A 200 2.24 -3.56 6.84
C ILE A 200 3.24 -4.53 7.45
N PHE A 201 3.71 -5.54 6.71
CA PHE A 201 4.73 -6.46 7.19
C PHE A 201 6.01 -5.72 7.60
N GLY A 202 6.50 -4.81 6.75
CA GLY A 202 7.68 -4.01 7.03
C GLY A 202 7.52 -3.13 8.26
N VAL A 203 6.44 -2.36 8.33
CA VAL A 203 6.15 -1.48 9.46
C VAL A 203 6.01 -2.27 10.77
N SER A 204 5.35 -3.43 10.74
CA SER A 204 5.17 -4.29 11.90
C SER A 204 6.50 -4.83 12.44
N TYR A 205 7.42 -5.23 11.60
CA TYR A 205 8.75 -5.70 12.00
C TYR A 205 9.59 -4.60 12.66
N HIS A 206 9.32 -3.33 12.36
CA HIS A 206 9.89 -2.20 13.09
C HIS A 206 9.18 -1.94 14.42
N MET A 207 7.83 -1.97 14.42
CA MET A 207 7.03 -1.50 15.55
C MET A 207 6.90 -2.52 16.68
N PHE A 208 6.70 -3.81 16.36
CA PHE A 208 6.41 -4.83 17.38
C PHE A 208 7.57 -5.06 18.36
N PRO A 209 8.85 -5.10 17.94
CA PRO A 209 9.97 -5.14 18.87
C PRO A 209 9.96 -3.96 19.84
N ARG A 210 9.62 -2.77 19.35
CA ARG A 210 9.58 -1.55 20.18
C ARG A 210 8.43 -1.53 21.16
N PHE A 211 7.27 -2.02 20.79
CA PHE A 211 6.13 -2.10 21.69
C PHE A 211 6.34 -3.09 22.84
N THR A 212 7.08 -4.17 22.59
CA THR A 212 7.33 -5.21 23.59
C THR A 212 8.61 -5.01 24.38
N GLY A 213 9.48 -4.09 23.95
CA GLY A 213 10.80 -3.97 24.53
C GLY A 213 11.71 -5.18 24.26
N ARG A 214 11.52 -5.90 23.12
CA ARG A 214 12.21 -7.14 22.78
C ARG A 214 12.60 -7.18 21.32
N PRO A 215 13.72 -7.87 20.96
CA PRO A 215 14.07 -8.04 19.57
C PRO A 215 13.06 -8.89 18.82
N LEU A 216 13.02 -8.75 17.49
CA LEU A 216 12.24 -9.62 16.62
C LEU A 216 12.63 -11.08 16.85
N TYR A 217 11.63 -11.96 17.04
CA TYR A 217 11.84 -13.38 17.36
C TYR A 217 12.82 -14.07 16.41
N ASN A 218 12.65 -13.87 15.09
CA ASN A 218 13.55 -14.49 14.12
C ASN A 218 13.66 -13.64 12.84
N VAL A 219 14.80 -12.98 12.65
CA VAL A 219 15.10 -12.16 11.48
C VAL A 219 15.26 -13.00 10.19
N GLN A 220 15.80 -14.23 10.31
CA GLN A 220 15.96 -15.13 9.18
C GLN A 220 14.59 -15.58 8.65
N MET A 221 13.64 -15.89 9.54
CA MET A 221 12.25 -16.17 9.18
C MET A 221 11.60 -14.99 8.43
N ALA A 222 11.82 -13.75 8.89
CA ALA A 222 11.37 -12.56 8.19
C ALA A 222 11.99 -12.43 6.79
N SER A 223 13.25 -12.82 6.62
CA SER A 223 13.91 -12.85 5.30
C SER A 223 13.33 -13.91 4.37
N ILE A 224 13.03 -15.10 4.87
CA ILE A 224 12.36 -16.16 4.09
C ILE A 224 10.96 -15.70 3.68
N GLN A 225 10.19 -15.16 4.62
CA GLN A 225 8.86 -14.61 4.38
C GLN A 225 8.88 -13.50 3.33
N PHE A 226 9.90 -12.62 3.33
CA PHE A 226 10.06 -11.58 2.31
C PHE A 226 10.12 -12.18 0.90
N TRP A 227 10.94 -13.22 0.70
CA TRP A 227 11.08 -13.85 -0.61
C TRP A 227 9.84 -14.63 -1.01
N LEU A 228 9.21 -15.35 -0.09
CA LEU A 228 7.99 -16.10 -0.39
C LEU A 228 6.84 -15.17 -0.78
N ALA A 229 6.62 -14.05 -0.06
CA ALA A 229 5.59 -13.09 -0.39
C ALA A 229 5.82 -12.46 -1.78
N ASN A 230 7.06 -12.14 -2.14
CA ASN A 230 7.34 -11.60 -3.47
C ASN A 230 7.21 -12.66 -4.58
N VAL A 231 7.67 -13.87 -4.37
CA VAL A 231 7.54 -14.98 -5.33
C VAL A 231 6.07 -15.36 -5.53
N GLY A 232 5.30 -15.46 -4.44
CA GLY A 232 3.86 -15.74 -4.49
C GLY A 232 3.11 -14.69 -5.30
N LEU A 233 3.29 -13.41 -4.98
CA LEU A 233 2.63 -12.32 -5.69
C LEU A 233 3.03 -12.24 -7.17
N ILE A 234 4.33 -12.25 -7.47
CA ILE A 234 4.82 -12.18 -8.87
C ILE A 234 4.30 -13.38 -9.67
N GLY A 235 4.35 -14.58 -9.08
CA GLY A 235 3.84 -15.78 -9.73
C GLY A 235 2.33 -15.71 -10.02
N MET A 236 1.53 -15.20 -9.09
CA MET A 236 0.09 -14.97 -9.35
C MET A 236 -0.12 -13.95 -10.48
N VAL A 237 0.60 -12.82 -10.47
CA VAL A 237 0.52 -11.79 -11.51
C VAL A 237 0.88 -12.37 -12.88
N LEU A 238 1.97 -13.13 -12.97
CA LEU A 238 2.38 -13.80 -14.20
C LEU A 238 1.37 -14.86 -14.65
N SER A 239 0.70 -15.54 -13.71
CA SER A 239 -0.33 -16.54 -14.05
C SER A 239 -1.54 -15.91 -14.75
N TRP A 240 -1.93 -14.68 -14.39
CA TRP A 240 -2.98 -13.95 -15.11
C TRP A 240 -2.55 -13.45 -16.47
N TRP A 241 -1.28 -13.25 -16.69
CA TRP A 241 -0.76 -12.72 -17.95
C TRP A 241 -0.43 -13.82 -18.96
N LEU A 242 0.24 -14.90 -18.52
CA LEU A 242 0.87 -15.87 -19.42
C LEU A 242 -0.07 -17.02 -19.82
N PHE A 243 -1.12 -17.31 -19.04
CA PHE A 243 -1.98 -18.45 -19.28
C PHE A 243 -3.37 -18.04 -19.78
N GLU A 244 -3.96 -18.93 -20.59
CA GLU A 244 -5.34 -18.76 -21.05
C GLU A 244 -6.29 -18.63 -19.86
N ARG A 245 -7.15 -17.62 -19.92
CA ARG A 245 -8.05 -17.27 -18.83
C ARG A 245 -9.06 -18.40 -18.56
N GLY A 246 -9.12 -18.84 -17.32
CA GLY A 246 -9.98 -19.93 -16.87
C GLY A 246 -9.49 -21.32 -17.24
N GLY A 247 -8.38 -21.44 -17.97
CA GLY A 247 -7.75 -22.71 -18.31
C GLY A 247 -7.17 -23.45 -17.11
N ALA A 248 -6.99 -24.76 -17.24
CA ALA A 248 -6.44 -25.62 -16.17
C ALA A 248 -5.03 -25.16 -15.73
N ALA A 249 -4.16 -24.83 -16.68
CA ALA A 249 -2.80 -24.35 -16.40
C ALA A 249 -2.80 -23.06 -15.56
N GLN A 250 -3.68 -22.09 -15.89
CA GLN A 250 -3.82 -20.87 -15.10
C GLN A 250 -4.27 -21.16 -13.68
N LYS A 251 -5.30 -22.00 -13.50
CA LYS A 251 -5.83 -22.37 -12.17
C LYS A 251 -4.75 -23.06 -11.33
N THR A 252 -4.03 -24.02 -11.90
CA THR A 252 -2.96 -24.73 -11.20
C THR A 252 -1.84 -23.79 -10.79
N SER A 253 -1.39 -22.91 -11.70
CA SER A 253 -0.36 -21.91 -11.41
C SER A 253 -0.80 -20.94 -10.32
N LEU A 254 -2.03 -20.40 -10.39
CA LEU A 254 -2.58 -19.51 -9.36
C LEU A 254 -2.65 -20.18 -7.98
N LEU A 255 -3.14 -21.44 -7.93
CA LEU A 255 -3.20 -22.21 -6.68
C LEU A 255 -1.81 -22.42 -6.08
N SER A 256 -0.81 -22.75 -6.90
CA SER A 256 0.57 -22.96 -6.45
C SER A 256 1.15 -21.68 -5.83
N PHE A 257 1.05 -20.54 -6.52
CA PHE A 257 1.60 -19.29 -6.02
C PHE A 257 0.78 -18.67 -4.87
N ALA A 258 -0.54 -18.85 -4.87
CA ALA A 258 -1.37 -18.48 -3.72
C ALA A 258 -1.02 -19.32 -2.47
N SER A 259 -0.68 -20.60 -2.63
CA SER A 259 -0.21 -21.43 -1.51
C SER A 259 1.13 -20.93 -0.94
N ILE A 260 2.04 -20.46 -1.80
CA ILE A 260 3.29 -19.82 -1.37
C ILE A 260 2.98 -18.55 -0.56
N GLU A 261 2.03 -17.73 -1.01
CA GLU A 261 1.61 -16.52 -0.30
C GLU A 261 1.00 -16.85 1.08
N ILE A 262 0.18 -17.91 1.18
CA ILE A 262 -0.37 -18.38 2.46
C ILE A 262 0.76 -18.76 3.43
N VAL A 263 1.80 -19.46 2.96
CA VAL A 263 2.96 -19.80 3.78
C VAL A 263 3.71 -18.54 4.23
N ALA A 264 3.88 -17.55 3.35
CA ALA A 264 4.48 -16.27 3.71
C ALA A 264 3.70 -15.57 4.83
N VAL A 265 2.37 -15.51 4.72
CA VAL A 265 1.49 -14.94 5.76
C VAL A 265 1.59 -15.72 7.07
N ALA A 266 1.60 -17.06 7.02
CA ALA A 266 1.74 -17.90 8.20
C ALA A 266 3.07 -17.66 8.95
N LEU A 267 4.17 -17.55 8.21
CA LEU A 267 5.49 -17.19 8.79
C LEU A 267 5.49 -15.82 9.42
N TYR A 268 4.84 -14.82 8.78
CA TYR A 268 4.67 -13.49 9.36
C TYR A 268 3.91 -13.54 10.68
N ILE A 269 2.73 -14.17 10.68
CA ILE A 269 1.89 -14.29 11.88
C ILE A 269 2.66 -14.98 13.01
N TYR A 270 3.33 -16.08 12.72
CA TYR A 270 4.10 -16.82 13.73
C TYR A 270 5.24 -15.98 14.31
N ASN A 271 6.02 -15.30 13.44
CA ASN A 271 7.14 -14.45 13.88
C ASN A 271 6.66 -13.28 14.75
N CYS A 272 5.59 -12.62 14.35
CA CYS A 272 4.98 -11.53 15.12
C CYS A 272 4.40 -12.03 16.45
N TRP A 273 3.65 -13.13 16.43
CA TRP A 273 3.08 -13.72 17.65
C TRP A 273 4.17 -14.09 18.66
N LYS A 274 5.24 -14.74 18.20
CA LYS A 274 6.38 -15.07 19.07
C LYS A 274 7.07 -13.80 19.62
N THR A 275 7.24 -12.78 18.81
CA THR A 275 7.80 -11.49 19.26
C THR A 275 6.91 -10.86 20.35
N LEU A 276 5.60 -10.92 20.20
CA LEU A 276 4.64 -10.32 21.13
C LEU A 276 4.44 -11.17 22.40
N SER A 277 4.53 -12.51 22.31
CA SER A 277 4.21 -13.46 23.39
C SER A 277 5.40 -13.95 24.20
N SER A 278 6.65 -13.71 23.80
CA SER A 278 7.88 -14.26 24.44
C SER A 278 8.16 -13.74 25.85
N GLY A 279 7.18 -13.55 26.69
CA GLY A 279 7.35 -12.93 28.00
C GLY A 279 6.39 -13.34 29.10
N LYS A 280 5.84 -14.52 29.02
CA LYS A 280 5.23 -15.20 30.19
C LYS A 280 6.03 -16.41 30.57
#